data_12cd97b425a5fff42f8d2ceb182c2745
#
_entry.id   12cd97b425a5fff42f8d2ceb182c2745
#
_cell.length_a   1.000
_cell.length_b   1.000
_cell.length_c   1.000
_cell.angle_alpha   90.00
_cell.angle_beta   90.00
_cell.angle_gamma   90.00
#
_symmetry.space_group_name_H-M   'P 1'
#
loop_
_entity.id
_entity.type
_entity.pdbx_description
1 polymer ?
#
loop_
_entity_poly.entity_id
_entity_poly.type
_entity_poly.pdbx_seq_one_letter_code
_entity_poly.pdbx_strand_id
1 'polypeptide(L)'
;VSPDAVTLIGTAGVVAGALVFFPMGEFFWGTITITLFVFSDLVDGNMARQAGVSSRWGAFLDSTLDRVADAAIFGGLALWYAGSGNNNALCAVAIFCLASGQVVSYTKARGESIGLPVAVNGLIERAERLVITLVAAGLSGLATFGAPSWLGLLLPIALWVVAAGSLVTLIQRVVTVRRESAEADAAAAAATASETPSETPSESGTA
;
A
#
# COMPACT_ATOMS: atom_id res chain seq x y z
N VAL A 1 -21.97 5.62 16.66
CA VAL A 1 -21.59 4.96 15.40
C VAL A 1 -20.42 4.04 15.73
N SER A 2 -20.42 2.79 15.24
CA SER A 2 -19.29 1.89 15.49
C SER A 2 -18.08 2.33 14.67
N PRO A 3 -16.83 2.15 15.16
CA PRO A 3 -15.62 2.47 14.40
C PRO A 3 -15.60 1.82 13.01
N ASP A 4 -16.01 0.56 12.92
CA ASP A 4 -16.09 -0.19 11.65
C ASP A 4 -17.03 0.46 10.63
N ALA A 5 -18.15 1.01 11.09
CA ALA A 5 -19.10 1.71 10.20
C ALA A 5 -18.51 3.01 9.64
N VAL A 6 -17.71 3.72 10.41
CA VAL A 6 -17.04 4.94 9.96
C VAL A 6 -16.01 4.59 8.87
N THR A 7 -15.16 3.59 9.10
CA THR A 7 -14.17 3.14 8.11
C THR A 7 -14.84 2.64 6.83
N LEU A 8 -15.95 1.90 6.93
CA LEU A 8 -16.71 1.44 5.75
C LEU A 8 -17.31 2.61 4.96
N ILE A 9 -17.89 3.60 5.64
CA ILE A 9 -18.48 4.80 4.99
C ILE A 9 -17.36 5.63 4.35
N GLY A 10 -16.24 5.84 5.05
CA GLY A 10 -15.08 6.55 4.54
C GLY A 10 -14.55 5.90 3.25
N THR A 11 -14.32 4.59 3.28
CA THR A 11 -13.87 3.84 2.10
C THR A 11 -14.89 3.86 0.97
N ALA A 12 -16.19 3.70 1.26
CA ALA A 12 -17.23 3.79 0.24
C ALA A 12 -17.24 5.17 -0.43
N GLY A 13 -17.03 6.25 0.32
CA GLY A 13 -16.90 7.61 -0.20
C GLY A 13 -15.66 7.78 -1.09
N VAL A 14 -14.52 7.22 -0.69
CA VAL A 14 -13.30 7.19 -1.52
C VAL A 14 -13.53 6.43 -2.83
N VAL A 15 -14.14 5.25 -2.75
CA VAL A 15 -14.45 4.42 -3.93
C VAL A 15 -15.40 5.15 -4.88
N ALA A 16 -16.47 5.72 -4.35
CA ALA A 16 -17.44 6.50 -5.16
C ALA A 16 -16.76 7.72 -5.79
N GLY A 17 -15.98 8.49 -5.02
CA GLY A 17 -15.25 9.64 -5.52
C GLY A 17 -14.28 9.27 -6.65
N ALA A 18 -13.52 8.21 -6.49
CA ALA A 18 -12.55 7.77 -7.47
C ALA A 18 -13.20 7.22 -8.75
N LEU A 19 -14.20 6.34 -8.63
CA LEU A 19 -14.81 5.66 -9.78
C LEU A 19 -15.85 6.50 -10.52
N VAL A 20 -16.37 7.55 -9.88
CA VAL A 20 -17.28 8.49 -10.56
C VAL A 20 -16.50 9.62 -11.23
N PHE A 21 -15.67 10.35 -10.47
CA PHE A 21 -15.05 11.57 -10.99
C PHE A 21 -13.83 11.30 -11.88
N PHE A 22 -12.96 10.37 -11.55
CA PHE A 22 -11.74 10.17 -12.34
C PHE A 22 -12.02 9.67 -13.76
N PRO A 23 -12.90 8.69 -14.01
CA PRO A 23 -13.24 8.29 -15.38
C PRO A 23 -13.87 9.40 -16.22
N MET A 24 -14.51 10.38 -15.57
CA MET A 24 -15.08 11.57 -16.24
C MET A 24 -14.03 12.66 -16.51
N GLY A 25 -12.81 12.54 -15.99
CA GLY A 25 -11.76 13.58 -16.09
C GLY A 25 -11.89 14.71 -15.07
N GLU A 26 -12.82 14.58 -14.14
CA GLU A 26 -13.09 15.56 -13.07
C GLU A 26 -12.11 15.38 -11.90
N PHE A 27 -10.82 15.49 -12.20
CA PHE A 27 -9.75 15.18 -11.23
C PHE A 27 -9.77 16.05 -9.99
N PHE A 28 -10.11 17.34 -10.15
CA PHE A 28 -10.19 18.26 -9.02
C PHE A 28 -11.28 17.83 -8.02
N TRP A 29 -12.50 17.62 -8.51
CA TRP A 29 -13.62 17.24 -7.66
C TRP A 29 -13.45 15.84 -7.07
N GLY A 30 -12.91 14.91 -7.86
CA GLY A 30 -12.55 13.59 -7.38
C GLY A 30 -11.55 13.64 -6.24
N THR A 31 -10.48 14.43 -6.38
CA THR A 31 -9.46 14.60 -5.33
C THR A 31 -10.05 15.22 -4.06
N ILE A 32 -10.87 16.29 -4.19
CA ILE A 32 -11.53 16.89 -3.02
C ILE A 32 -12.41 15.88 -2.30
N THR A 33 -13.24 15.15 -3.04
CA THR A 33 -14.14 14.14 -2.46
C THR A 33 -13.35 13.05 -1.73
N ILE A 34 -12.34 12.47 -2.38
CA ILE A 34 -11.49 11.42 -1.79
C ILE A 34 -10.79 11.94 -0.53
N THR A 35 -10.21 13.14 -0.61
CA THR A 35 -9.48 13.76 0.51
C THR A 35 -10.38 13.98 1.71
N LEU A 36 -11.61 14.48 1.51
CA LEU A 36 -12.57 14.67 2.60
C LEU A 36 -12.90 13.37 3.32
N PHE A 37 -13.12 12.26 2.59
CA PHE A 37 -13.41 10.97 3.20
C PHE A 37 -12.20 10.35 3.88
N VAL A 38 -10.99 10.47 3.31
CA VAL A 38 -9.74 10.03 3.93
C VAL A 38 -9.47 10.78 5.24
N PHE A 39 -9.66 12.11 5.26
CA PHE A 39 -9.48 12.89 6.50
C PHE A 39 -10.53 12.57 7.56
N SER A 40 -11.78 12.35 7.18
CA SER A 40 -12.81 11.92 8.13
C SER A 40 -12.44 10.62 8.82
N ASP A 41 -11.97 9.63 8.07
CA ASP A 41 -11.51 8.34 8.62
C ASP A 41 -10.29 8.49 9.54
N LEU A 42 -9.34 9.36 9.18
CA LEU A 42 -8.16 9.67 10.01
C LEU A 42 -8.53 10.30 11.36
N VAL A 43 -9.48 11.22 11.40
CA VAL A 43 -9.91 11.89 12.63
C VAL A 43 -10.62 10.90 13.55
N ASP A 44 -11.56 10.13 13.01
CA ASP A 44 -12.35 9.19 13.79
C ASP A 44 -11.52 7.97 14.23
N GLY A 45 -10.62 7.48 13.38
CA GLY A 45 -9.66 6.41 13.69
C GLY A 45 -8.69 6.78 14.82
N ASN A 46 -8.19 8.03 14.85
CA ASN A 46 -7.35 8.50 15.93
C ASN A 46 -8.10 8.61 17.26
N MET A 47 -9.35 9.05 17.24
CA MET A 47 -10.20 9.11 18.44
C MET A 47 -10.47 7.69 18.99
N ALA A 48 -10.74 6.70 18.15
CA ALA A 48 -10.95 5.32 18.55
C ALA A 48 -9.68 4.68 19.15
N ARG A 49 -8.51 4.94 18.57
CA ARG A 49 -7.21 4.47 19.11
C ARG A 49 -6.89 5.08 20.47
N GLN A 50 -7.13 6.37 20.67
CA GLN A 50 -6.96 7.04 21.97
C GLN A 50 -7.90 6.49 23.04
N ALA A 51 -9.09 5.99 22.67
CA ALA A 51 -10.03 5.34 23.55
C ALA A 51 -9.66 3.88 23.90
N GLY A 52 -8.53 3.35 23.41
CA GLY A 52 -8.07 1.99 23.70
C GLY A 52 -8.86 0.86 23.03
N VAL A 53 -9.68 1.18 22.03
CA VAL A 53 -10.58 0.23 21.34
C VAL A 53 -9.94 -0.28 20.03
N SER A 54 -8.68 -0.73 20.08
CA SER A 54 -8.10 -1.40 18.92
C SER A 54 -8.42 -2.89 18.95
N SER A 55 -9.11 -3.40 17.92
CA SER A 55 -9.41 -4.82 17.77
C SER A 55 -8.60 -5.43 16.61
N ARG A 56 -8.32 -6.75 16.69
CA ARG A 56 -7.69 -7.48 15.58
C ARG A 56 -8.54 -7.42 14.32
N TRP A 57 -9.86 -7.44 14.48
CA TRP A 57 -10.82 -7.28 13.39
C TRP A 57 -10.72 -5.89 12.74
N GLY A 58 -10.68 -4.82 13.53
CA GLY A 58 -10.54 -3.45 13.03
C GLY A 58 -9.25 -3.28 12.23
N ALA A 59 -8.11 -3.81 12.70
CA ALA A 59 -6.84 -3.75 11.97
C ALA A 59 -6.89 -4.53 10.64
N PHE A 60 -7.56 -5.69 10.60
CA PHE A 60 -7.78 -6.45 9.38
C PHE A 60 -8.68 -5.69 8.41
N LEU A 61 -9.80 -5.16 8.89
CA LEU A 61 -10.76 -4.41 8.09
C LEU A 61 -10.12 -3.18 7.46
N ASP A 62 -9.41 -2.37 8.24
CA ASP A 62 -8.68 -1.18 7.81
C ASP A 62 -7.69 -1.52 6.68
N SER A 63 -6.81 -2.50 6.92
CA SER A 63 -5.84 -2.91 5.91
C SER A 63 -6.48 -3.46 4.62
N THR A 64 -7.63 -4.12 4.71
CA THR A 64 -8.36 -4.64 3.55
C THR A 64 -9.04 -3.51 2.77
N LEU A 65 -9.72 -2.60 3.47
CA LEU A 65 -10.40 -1.46 2.86
C LEU A 65 -9.42 -0.48 2.21
N ASP A 66 -8.23 -0.35 2.77
CA ASP A 66 -7.10 0.35 2.15
C ASP A 66 -6.79 -0.18 0.75
N ARG A 67 -6.80 -1.49 0.56
CA ARG A 67 -6.56 -2.11 -0.75
C ARG A 67 -7.69 -1.80 -1.73
N VAL A 68 -8.91 -1.78 -1.25
CA VAL A 68 -10.10 -1.44 -2.06
C VAL A 68 -10.03 0.03 -2.48
N ALA A 69 -9.68 0.94 -1.58
CA ALA A 69 -9.51 2.36 -1.88
C ALA A 69 -8.40 2.61 -2.92
N ASP A 70 -7.22 1.98 -2.74
CA ASP A 70 -6.12 2.06 -3.72
C ASP A 70 -6.57 1.54 -5.09
N ALA A 71 -7.32 0.42 -5.12
CA ALA A 71 -7.85 -0.15 -6.37
C ALA A 71 -8.82 0.81 -7.07
N ALA A 72 -9.67 1.48 -6.32
CA ALA A 72 -10.61 2.45 -6.89
C ALA A 72 -9.89 3.68 -7.47
N ILE A 73 -8.90 4.22 -6.74
CA ILE A 73 -8.15 5.42 -7.17
C ILE A 73 -7.38 5.13 -8.46
N PHE A 74 -6.50 4.13 -8.46
CA PHE A 74 -5.70 3.81 -9.64
C PHE A 74 -6.54 3.20 -10.76
N GLY A 75 -7.58 2.43 -10.43
CA GLY A 75 -8.57 1.91 -11.38
C GLY A 75 -9.35 3.02 -12.08
N GLY A 76 -9.81 4.03 -11.34
CA GLY A 76 -10.48 5.22 -11.90
C GLY A 76 -9.58 5.99 -12.87
N LEU A 77 -8.30 6.19 -12.51
CA LEU A 77 -7.32 6.80 -13.41
C LEU A 77 -7.04 5.94 -14.66
N ALA A 78 -6.93 4.62 -14.50
CA ALA A 78 -6.76 3.72 -15.62
C ALA A 78 -7.95 3.77 -16.59
N LEU A 79 -9.20 3.81 -16.07
CA LEU A 79 -10.41 3.96 -16.87
C LEU A 79 -10.43 5.26 -17.66
N TRP A 80 -9.99 6.37 -17.04
CA TRP A 80 -9.84 7.64 -17.76
C TRP A 80 -8.87 7.52 -18.93
N TYR A 81 -7.67 7.03 -18.68
CA TYR A 81 -6.65 6.91 -19.72
C TYR A 81 -6.99 5.90 -20.81
N ALA A 82 -7.73 4.83 -20.48
CA ALA A 82 -8.26 3.89 -21.47
C ALA A 82 -9.40 4.47 -22.31
N GLY A 83 -10.16 5.42 -21.73
CA GLY A 83 -11.31 6.09 -22.36
C GLY A 83 -10.93 7.46 -22.94
N SER A 84 -11.53 8.50 -22.37
CA SER A 84 -11.44 9.89 -22.87
C SER A 84 -10.01 10.46 -22.86
N GLY A 85 -9.15 10.00 -21.95
CA GLY A 85 -7.72 10.39 -21.91
C GLY A 85 -6.88 9.80 -23.04
N ASN A 86 -7.39 8.77 -23.73
CA ASN A 86 -6.83 8.14 -24.91
C ASN A 86 -5.30 7.92 -24.85
N ASN A 87 -4.82 7.36 -23.74
CA ASN A 87 -3.39 7.11 -23.52
C ASN A 87 -3.17 5.74 -22.88
N ASN A 88 -3.00 4.71 -23.72
CA ASN A 88 -2.80 3.34 -23.30
C ASN A 88 -1.52 3.14 -22.45
N ALA A 89 -0.49 3.94 -22.67
CA ALA A 89 0.73 3.87 -21.87
C ALA A 89 0.46 4.31 -20.42
N LEU A 90 -0.23 5.43 -20.20
CA LEU A 90 -0.60 5.89 -18.88
C LEU A 90 -1.65 4.99 -18.22
N CYS A 91 -2.56 4.39 -18.99
CA CYS A 91 -3.44 3.35 -18.50
C CYS A 91 -2.64 2.16 -17.93
N ALA A 92 -1.66 1.65 -18.69
CA ALA A 92 -0.79 0.56 -18.23
C ALA A 92 0.03 0.97 -16.98
N VAL A 93 0.52 2.21 -16.92
CA VAL A 93 1.24 2.72 -15.73
C VAL A 93 0.32 2.79 -14.52
N ALA A 94 -0.92 3.26 -14.65
CA ALA A 94 -1.89 3.29 -13.56
C ALA A 94 -2.22 1.87 -13.06
N ILE A 95 -2.41 0.91 -13.95
CA ILE A 95 -2.58 -0.51 -13.59
C ILE A 95 -1.33 -1.05 -12.90
N PHE A 96 -0.13 -0.71 -13.37
CA PHE A 96 1.12 -1.09 -12.72
C PHE A 96 1.23 -0.51 -11.30
N CYS A 97 0.87 0.77 -11.10
CA CYS A 97 0.84 1.40 -9.77
C CYS A 97 -0.12 0.67 -8.83
N LEU A 98 -1.30 0.28 -9.32
CA LEU A 98 -2.24 -0.54 -8.57
C LEU A 98 -1.61 -1.89 -8.20
N ALA A 99 -1.17 -2.66 -9.18
CA ALA A 99 -0.64 -4.01 -8.98
C ALA A 99 0.58 -4.02 -8.04
N SER A 100 1.56 -3.14 -8.29
CA SER A 100 2.76 -3.03 -7.45
C SER A 100 2.44 -2.67 -6.01
N GLY A 101 1.47 -1.76 -5.79
CA GLY A 101 1.01 -1.39 -4.46
C GLY A 101 0.37 -2.56 -3.70
N GLN A 102 -0.43 -3.40 -4.38
CA GLN A 102 -1.00 -4.61 -3.78
C GLN A 102 0.11 -5.61 -3.43
N VAL A 103 1.06 -5.85 -4.34
CA VAL A 103 2.18 -6.78 -4.13
C VAL A 103 3.10 -6.33 -2.99
N VAL A 104 3.44 -5.03 -2.91
CA VAL A 104 4.23 -4.44 -1.80
C VAL A 104 3.56 -4.72 -0.46
N SER A 105 2.25 -4.54 -0.37
CA SER A 105 1.49 -4.79 0.85
C SER A 105 1.39 -6.29 1.18
N TYR A 106 1.17 -7.12 0.17
CA TYR A 106 1.15 -8.57 0.31
C TYR A 106 2.50 -9.10 0.80
N THR A 107 3.62 -8.61 0.24
CA THR A 107 4.97 -9.02 0.63
C THR A 107 5.23 -8.76 2.12
N LYS A 108 4.78 -7.60 2.64
CA LYS A 108 4.86 -7.31 4.07
C LYS A 108 4.03 -8.27 4.90
N ALA A 109 2.73 -8.38 4.60
CA ALA A 109 1.81 -9.24 5.35
C ALA A 109 2.26 -10.72 5.30
N ARG A 110 2.78 -11.18 4.15
CA ARG A 110 3.28 -12.55 4.00
C ARG A 110 4.56 -12.78 4.80
N GLY A 111 5.51 -11.84 4.77
CA GLY A 111 6.72 -11.92 5.59
C GLY A 111 6.40 -12.01 7.09
N GLU A 112 5.53 -11.12 7.58
CA GLU A 112 5.05 -11.15 8.96
C GLU A 112 4.35 -12.47 9.31
N SER A 113 3.57 -13.04 8.39
CA SER A 113 2.86 -14.32 8.60
C SER A 113 3.78 -15.53 8.75
N ILE A 114 5.01 -15.47 8.25
CA ILE A 114 6.04 -16.52 8.42
C ILE A 114 7.04 -16.19 9.53
N GLY A 115 6.73 -15.17 10.36
CA GLY A 115 7.49 -14.82 11.54
C GLY A 115 8.68 -13.88 11.30
N LEU A 116 8.79 -13.26 10.11
CA LEU A 116 9.84 -12.28 9.82
C LEU A 116 9.37 -10.86 10.20
N PRO A 117 10.22 -10.03 10.79
CA PRO A 117 9.83 -8.69 11.25
C PRO A 117 9.51 -7.70 10.12
N VAL A 118 10.02 -7.90 8.92
CA VAL A 118 9.88 -7.07 7.70
C VAL A 118 9.91 -5.55 8.02
N ALA A 119 10.94 -5.13 8.76
CA ALA A 119 11.03 -3.81 9.38
C ALA A 119 11.47 -2.67 8.43
N VAL A 120 11.61 -2.93 7.12
CA VAL A 120 12.11 -1.93 6.18
C VAL A 120 10.99 -1.04 5.67
N ASN A 121 11.16 0.27 5.87
CA ASN A 121 10.38 1.28 5.17
C ASN A 121 10.88 1.39 3.72
N GLY A 122 9.97 1.20 2.77
CA GLY A 122 10.28 1.36 1.35
C GLY A 122 10.48 2.83 0.96
N LEU A 123 10.99 3.07 -0.25
CA LEU A 123 11.19 4.42 -0.78
C LEU A 123 9.87 5.17 -0.94
N ILE A 124 8.83 4.50 -1.42
CA ILE A 124 7.46 5.03 -1.55
C ILE A 124 6.50 4.01 -0.94
N GLU A 125 6.00 4.34 0.24
CA GLU A 125 4.96 3.59 0.93
C GLU A 125 3.56 4.01 0.44
N ARG A 126 2.51 3.47 1.03
CA ARG A 126 1.13 3.78 0.64
C ARG A 126 0.77 5.26 0.77
N ALA A 127 1.18 5.89 1.88
CA ALA A 127 0.83 7.28 2.15
C ALA A 127 1.45 8.22 1.10
N GLU A 128 2.75 8.08 0.82
CA GLU A 128 3.44 8.90 -0.18
C GLU A 128 2.85 8.68 -1.58
N ARG A 129 2.56 7.43 -1.93
CA ARG A 129 1.94 7.08 -3.21
C ARG A 129 0.59 7.77 -3.39
N LEU A 130 -0.27 7.73 -2.38
CA LEU A 130 -1.58 8.40 -2.42
C LEU A 130 -1.45 9.92 -2.46
N VAL A 131 -0.60 10.49 -1.60
CA VAL A 131 -0.39 11.95 -1.56
C VAL A 131 0.14 12.45 -2.90
N ILE A 132 1.17 11.84 -3.46
CA ILE A 132 1.74 12.24 -4.75
C ILE A 132 0.66 12.17 -5.84
N THR A 133 -0.08 11.07 -5.90
CA THR A 133 -1.11 10.86 -6.94
C THR A 133 -2.27 11.83 -6.79
N LEU A 134 -2.83 12.01 -5.58
CA LEU A 134 -3.97 12.88 -5.36
C LEU A 134 -3.63 14.36 -5.52
N VAL A 135 -2.47 14.81 -5.01
CA VAL A 135 -2.01 16.19 -5.21
C VAL A 135 -1.83 16.47 -6.70
N ALA A 136 -1.18 15.57 -7.44
CA ALA A 136 -0.98 15.74 -8.86
C ALA A 136 -2.31 15.70 -9.65
N ALA A 137 -3.25 14.83 -9.27
CA ALA A 137 -4.58 14.77 -9.88
C ALA A 137 -5.36 16.05 -9.62
N GLY A 138 -5.41 16.52 -8.36
CA GLY A 138 -6.09 17.77 -8.01
C GLY A 138 -5.53 18.98 -8.73
N LEU A 139 -4.21 19.13 -8.79
CA LEU A 139 -3.54 20.21 -9.51
C LEU A 139 -3.77 20.10 -11.03
N SER A 140 -3.71 18.89 -11.60
CA SER A 140 -4.01 18.66 -13.01
C SER A 140 -5.46 19.05 -13.34
N GLY A 141 -6.39 18.77 -12.42
CA GLY A 141 -7.80 19.16 -12.56
C GLY A 141 -8.04 20.67 -12.56
N LEU A 142 -7.15 21.48 -11.98
CA LEU A 142 -7.26 22.94 -12.04
C LEU A 142 -7.13 23.50 -13.45
N ALA A 143 -6.49 22.79 -14.37
CA ALA A 143 -6.40 23.21 -15.77
C ALA A 143 -7.77 23.36 -16.43
N THR A 144 -8.79 22.63 -15.98
CA THR A 144 -10.18 22.74 -16.46
C THR A 144 -10.85 24.06 -16.03
N PHE A 145 -10.34 24.72 -14.99
CA PHE A 145 -10.83 25.99 -14.45
C PHE A 145 -10.01 27.21 -14.92
N GLY A 146 -9.22 27.06 -16.00
CA GLY A 146 -8.43 28.16 -16.58
C GLY A 146 -7.03 28.34 -15.94
N ALA A 147 -6.60 27.43 -15.09
CA ALA A 147 -5.21 27.41 -14.63
C ALA A 147 -4.24 27.01 -15.78
N PRO A 148 -2.94 27.32 -15.66
CA PRO A 148 -1.97 27.05 -16.73
C PRO A 148 -1.99 25.58 -17.20
N SER A 149 -2.02 25.36 -18.50
CA SER A 149 -2.17 24.02 -19.11
C SER A 149 -1.06 23.04 -18.74
N TRP A 150 0.14 23.52 -18.38
CA TRP A 150 1.23 22.66 -17.92
C TRP A 150 0.90 21.87 -16.63
N LEU A 151 -0.05 22.33 -15.83
CA LEU A 151 -0.54 21.59 -14.66
C LEU A 151 -1.10 20.21 -15.07
N GLY A 152 -1.67 20.09 -16.27
CA GLY A 152 -2.15 18.82 -16.79
C GLY A 152 -1.06 17.75 -16.96
N LEU A 153 0.21 18.14 -16.97
CA LEU A 153 1.35 17.21 -17.05
C LEU A 153 1.71 16.60 -15.68
N LEU A 154 1.23 17.19 -14.58
CA LEU A 154 1.61 16.73 -13.24
C LEU A 154 1.14 15.32 -12.95
N LEU A 155 -0.09 14.97 -13.32
CA LEU A 155 -0.63 13.63 -13.09
C LEU A 155 0.13 12.54 -13.90
N PRO A 156 0.37 12.69 -15.20
CA PRO A 156 1.26 11.78 -15.95
C PRO A 156 2.63 11.59 -15.31
N ILE A 157 3.30 12.69 -14.94
CA ILE A 157 4.61 12.64 -14.30
C ILE A 157 4.54 11.92 -12.95
N ALA A 158 3.56 12.25 -12.12
CA ALA A 158 3.36 11.61 -10.82
C ALA A 158 3.14 10.10 -10.94
N LEU A 159 2.37 9.64 -11.92
CA LEU A 159 2.16 8.21 -12.15
C LEU A 159 3.47 7.48 -12.48
N TRP A 160 4.33 8.05 -13.32
CA TRP A 160 5.65 7.47 -13.60
C TRP A 160 6.57 7.47 -12.38
N VAL A 161 6.57 8.54 -11.58
CA VAL A 161 7.34 8.62 -10.33
C VAL A 161 6.86 7.57 -9.33
N VAL A 162 5.55 7.44 -9.15
CA VAL A 162 4.95 6.43 -8.27
C VAL A 162 5.25 5.01 -8.76
N ALA A 163 5.17 4.77 -10.07
CA ALA A 163 5.50 3.46 -10.65
C ALA A 163 6.96 3.07 -10.39
N ALA A 164 7.89 3.98 -10.68
CA ALA A 164 9.32 3.75 -10.45
C ALA A 164 9.63 3.54 -8.95
N GLY A 165 9.10 4.40 -8.08
CA GLY A 165 9.30 4.30 -6.64
C GLY A 165 8.66 3.04 -6.03
N SER A 166 7.48 2.62 -6.51
CA SER A 166 6.84 1.37 -6.09
C SER A 166 7.66 0.14 -6.50
N LEU A 167 8.27 0.16 -7.69
CA LEU A 167 9.17 -0.90 -8.13
C LEU A 167 10.40 -1.00 -7.23
N VAL A 168 11.02 0.14 -6.90
CA VAL A 168 12.16 0.18 -5.98
C VAL A 168 11.76 -0.36 -4.60
N THR A 169 10.62 0.09 -4.07
CA THR A 169 10.09 -0.40 -2.78
C THR A 169 9.85 -1.90 -2.79
N LEU A 170 9.30 -2.44 -3.89
CA LEU A 170 9.08 -3.88 -4.03
C LEU A 170 10.40 -4.66 -4.00
N ILE A 171 11.39 -4.21 -4.76
CA ILE A 171 12.73 -4.83 -4.78
C ILE A 171 13.37 -4.78 -3.38
N GLN A 172 13.33 -3.62 -2.73
CA GLN A 172 13.85 -3.46 -1.36
C GLN A 172 13.22 -4.47 -0.39
N ARG A 173 11.89 -4.62 -0.42
CA ARG A 173 11.17 -5.56 0.46
C ARG A 173 11.53 -7.02 0.18
N VAL A 174 11.58 -7.42 -1.09
CA VAL A 174 11.94 -8.80 -1.46
C VAL A 174 13.37 -9.13 -1.01
N VAL A 175 14.32 -8.20 -1.20
CA VAL A 175 15.72 -8.37 -0.77
C VAL A 175 15.81 -8.48 0.76
N THR A 176 15.06 -7.65 1.48
CA THR A 176 15.01 -7.69 2.95
C THR A 176 14.44 -9.00 3.46
N VAL A 177 13.28 -9.43 2.95
CA VAL A 177 12.68 -10.72 3.35
C VAL A 177 13.64 -11.89 3.09
N ARG A 178 14.34 -11.88 1.95
CA ARG A 178 15.35 -12.92 1.64
C ARG A 178 16.48 -12.93 2.67
N ARG A 179 17.00 -11.75 3.06
CA ARG A 179 18.06 -11.65 4.05
C ARG A 179 17.61 -12.11 5.43
N GLU A 180 16.49 -11.62 5.90
CA GLU A 180 15.90 -11.96 7.20
C GLU A 180 15.56 -13.45 7.29
N SER A 181 15.08 -14.05 6.19
CA SER A 181 14.82 -15.50 6.11
C SER A 181 16.11 -16.30 6.25
N ALA A 182 17.17 -15.92 5.54
CA ALA A 182 18.46 -16.62 5.63
C ALA A 182 19.09 -16.51 7.04
N GLU A 183 18.96 -15.35 7.69
CA GLU A 183 19.43 -15.13 9.07
C GLU A 183 18.62 -15.99 10.06
N ALA A 184 17.29 -16.08 9.91
CA ALA A 184 16.42 -16.91 10.74
C ALA A 184 16.73 -18.40 10.58
N ASP A 185 16.91 -18.88 9.35
CA ASP A 185 17.26 -20.28 9.06
C ASP A 185 18.63 -20.65 9.64
N ALA A 186 19.63 -19.75 9.54
CA ALA A 186 20.96 -19.96 10.12
C ALA A 186 20.91 -20.01 11.66
N ALA A 187 20.12 -19.15 12.29
CA ALA A 187 19.92 -19.16 13.73
C ALA A 187 19.25 -20.45 14.21
N ALA A 188 18.23 -20.92 13.49
CA ALA A 188 17.55 -22.17 13.81
C ALA A 188 18.50 -23.38 13.68
N ALA A 189 19.32 -23.43 12.64
CA ALA A 189 20.33 -24.48 12.45
C ALA A 189 21.39 -24.50 13.57
N ALA A 190 21.85 -23.32 14.00
CA ALA A 190 22.82 -23.21 15.11
C ALA A 190 22.22 -23.66 16.44
N ALA A 191 20.96 -23.35 16.71
CA ALA A 191 20.24 -23.78 17.91
C ALA A 191 20.14 -25.33 17.95
N THR A 192 19.74 -25.95 16.85
CA THR A 192 19.63 -27.40 16.74
C THR A 192 21.00 -28.11 16.94
N ALA A 193 22.06 -27.52 16.40
CA ALA A 193 23.40 -28.06 16.55
C ALA A 193 23.91 -28.00 18.00
N SER A 194 23.49 -27.01 18.78
CA SER A 194 23.86 -26.87 20.20
C SER A 194 23.07 -27.80 21.13
N GLU A 195 21.91 -28.28 20.71
CA GLU A 195 21.05 -29.18 21.49
C GLU A 195 21.39 -30.68 21.30
N THR A 196 22.25 -31.02 20.31
CA THR A 196 22.67 -32.44 20.11
C THR A 196 23.66 -32.83 21.24
N PRO A 197 23.27 -33.73 22.20
CA PRO A 197 24.16 -34.15 23.25
C PRO A 197 25.37 -34.86 22.66
N SER A 198 26.59 -34.54 23.13
CA SER A 198 27.79 -35.34 22.83
C SER A 198 27.55 -36.75 23.40
N GLU A 199 27.28 -37.69 22.51
CA GLU A 199 27.36 -39.12 22.90
C GLU A 199 28.79 -39.39 23.42
N THR A 200 28.92 -39.44 24.73
CA THR A 200 30.13 -39.96 25.36
C THR A 200 30.29 -41.45 24.95
N PRO A 201 31.38 -41.85 24.35
CA PRO A 201 31.63 -43.28 24.11
C PRO A 201 31.69 -44.00 25.44
N SER A 202 30.76 -44.93 25.66
CA SER A 202 30.86 -45.85 26.81
C SER A 202 32.11 -46.69 26.64
N GLU A 203 33.16 -46.40 27.41
CA GLU A 203 34.26 -47.30 27.60
C GLU A 203 33.73 -48.62 28.18
N SER A 204 33.57 -49.60 27.32
CA SER A 204 33.44 -50.99 27.75
C SER A 204 34.80 -51.46 28.25
N GLY A 205 35.08 -51.26 29.54
CA GLY A 205 36.17 -51.86 30.24
C GLY A 205 35.99 -53.37 30.35
N THR A 206 36.86 -54.11 29.68
CA THR A 206 37.10 -55.53 29.87
C THR A 206 37.83 -55.77 31.21
N ALA A 207 37.28 -56.65 32.01
CA ALA A 207 38.02 -57.47 32.97
C ALA A 207 37.37 -58.85 33.08
#